data_c309e4486537f09357e4629f2d35edb2
#
_entry.id   c309e4486537f09357e4629f2d35edb2
#
_cell.length_a   1.000
_cell.length_b   1.000
_cell.length_c   1.000
_cell.angle_alpha   90.00
_cell.angle_beta   90.00
_cell.angle_gamma   90.00
#
_symmetry.space_group_name_H-M   'P 1'
#
loop_
_entity.id
_entity.type
_entity.pdbx_description
1 polymer ?
#
loop_
_entity_poly.entity_id
_entity_poly.type
_entity_poly.pdbx_seq_one_letter_code
_entity_poly.pdbx_strand_id
1 'polypeptide(L)'
;KAIRKQDLIPAVLNGGEIVEMPYNKTLKAGEKIVEIANNKGLIVTDFTISNDAVRKLIYTPEIFAVDLTIGEKKVMAVVKDVQFHPVNDRILHMDFLEVNDKKPIVMEVPVALEGHSEGVKAGGKLSLEMRKLKVKAIYTQIPEKLVINIDNLGLGKTMQVGDLHFEGL
;
A
#
# COMPACT_ATOMS: atom_id res chain seq x y z
N LYS A 1 8.64 -5.71 22.29
CA LYS A 1 8.99 -7.16 22.52
C LYS A 1 7.87 -7.94 23.21
N ALA A 2 7.11 -7.35 24.17
CA ALA A 2 6.04 -8.04 24.89
C ALA A 2 4.82 -8.36 24.00
N ILE A 3 4.41 -7.43 23.12
CA ILE A 3 3.29 -7.59 22.19
C ILE A 3 3.48 -8.78 21.25
N ARG A 4 4.69 -8.98 20.75
CA ARG A 4 5.02 -10.09 19.84
C ARG A 4 4.98 -11.47 20.50
N LYS A 5 5.12 -11.56 21.83
CA LYS A 5 5.00 -12.81 22.58
C LYS A 5 3.54 -13.31 22.68
N GLN A 6 2.59 -12.42 22.51
CA GLN A 6 1.15 -12.72 22.53
C GLN A 6 0.55 -12.95 21.13
N ASP A 7 1.41 -13.17 20.12
CA ASP A 7 1.01 -13.34 18.71
C ASP A 7 0.25 -12.12 18.13
N LEU A 8 0.51 -10.95 18.70
CA LEU A 8 -0.01 -9.67 18.26
C LEU A 8 1.03 -8.91 17.42
N ILE A 9 0.55 -8.23 16.38
CA ILE A 9 1.36 -7.44 15.46
C ILE A 9 1.11 -5.97 15.75
N PRO A 10 2.14 -5.16 16.03
CA PRO A 10 1.99 -3.71 16.10
C PRO A 10 1.68 -3.15 14.71
N ALA A 11 0.68 -2.28 14.65
CA ALA A 11 0.23 -1.67 13.41
C ALA A 11 -0.04 -0.17 13.61
N VAL A 12 0.03 0.58 12.52
CA VAL A 12 -0.25 2.02 12.49
C VAL A 12 -1.27 2.31 11.41
N LEU A 13 -2.27 3.12 11.73
CA LEU A 13 -3.23 3.67 10.78
C LEU A 13 -2.79 5.09 10.40
N ASN A 14 -2.37 5.27 9.15
CA ASN A 14 -2.02 6.56 8.56
C ASN A 14 -3.21 7.16 7.79
N GLY A 15 -3.09 8.43 7.41
CA GLY A 15 -4.10 9.11 6.59
C GLY A 15 -5.25 9.70 7.37
N GLY A 16 -5.10 9.83 8.69
CA GLY A 16 -6.05 10.53 9.55
C GLY A 16 -6.19 12.03 9.25
N GLU A 17 -6.81 12.75 10.14
CA GLU A 17 -7.06 14.18 9.98
C GLU A 17 -5.76 14.99 9.97
N ILE A 18 -5.64 15.93 9.04
CA ILE A 18 -4.56 16.93 9.04
C ILE A 18 -4.98 18.09 9.93
N VAL A 19 -4.17 18.40 10.92
CA VAL A 19 -4.43 19.46 11.90
C VAL A 19 -3.36 20.54 11.84
N GLU A 20 -3.72 21.77 12.22
CA GLU A 20 -2.74 22.86 12.36
C GLU A 20 -2.02 22.75 13.70
N MET A 21 -0.72 23.02 13.67
CA MET A 21 0.10 23.03 14.88
C MET A 21 0.20 24.46 15.48
N PRO A 22 0.17 24.64 16.80
CA PRO A 22 0.02 23.61 17.83
C PRO A 22 -1.42 23.10 17.97
N TYR A 23 -1.56 21.78 18.13
CA TYR A 23 -2.86 21.13 18.26
C TYR A 23 -3.32 21.09 19.72
N ASN A 24 -4.43 21.72 20.01
CA ASN A 24 -4.91 21.95 21.39
C ASN A 24 -6.06 21.01 21.82
N LYS A 25 -6.50 20.10 20.95
CA LYS A 25 -7.53 19.14 21.31
C LYS A 25 -6.94 17.88 21.93
N THR A 26 -7.71 17.24 22.80
CA THR A 26 -7.31 15.96 23.39
C THR A 26 -7.36 14.84 22.34
N LEU A 27 -6.28 14.12 22.18
CA LEU A 27 -6.20 12.94 21.31
C LEU A 27 -6.89 11.75 21.98
N LYS A 28 -7.50 10.89 21.16
CA LYS A 28 -8.05 9.61 21.62
C LYS A 28 -6.93 8.63 21.97
N ALA A 29 -7.25 7.60 22.74
CA ALA A 29 -6.28 6.57 23.09
C ALA A 29 -5.68 5.91 21.84
N GLY A 30 -4.34 5.84 21.78
CA GLY A 30 -3.60 5.32 20.64
C GLY A 30 -3.33 6.32 19.51
N GLU A 31 -3.92 7.50 19.55
CA GLU A 31 -3.64 8.55 18.57
C GLU A 31 -2.40 9.37 18.97
N LYS A 32 -1.62 9.73 17.98
CA LYS A 32 -0.50 10.66 18.12
C LYS A 32 -0.40 11.55 16.88
N ILE A 33 0.26 12.68 17.04
CA ILE A 33 0.49 13.62 15.94
C ILE A 33 1.89 13.44 15.43
N VAL A 34 2.01 13.26 14.12
CA VAL A 34 3.28 13.30 13.40
C VAL A 34 3.35 14.64 12.67
N GLU A 35 4.36 15.42 12.98
CA GLU A 35 4.57 16.72 12.33
C GLU A 35 4.97 16.51 10.87
N ILE A 36 4.27 17.20 9.98
CA ILE A 36 4.58 17.31 8.56
C ILE A 36 4.93 18.76 8.20
N ALA A 37 5.40 19.00 6.99
CA ALA A 37 5.83 20.34 6.57
C ALA A 37 4.75 21.42 6.75
N ASN A 38 5.18 22.69 6.94
CA ASN A 38 4.32 23.88 7.02
C ASN A 38 3.40 23.94 8.25
N ASN A 39 3.92 23.63 9.43
CA ASN A 39 3.16 23.74 10.68
C ASN A 39 1.88 22.89 10.75
N LYS A 40 1.84 21.80 10.01
CA LYS A 40 0.74 20.85 10.03
C LYS A 40 1.14 19.54 10.69
N GLY A 41 0.21 18.91 11.36
CA GLY A 41 0.36 17.58 11.93
C GLY A 41 -0.63 16.59 11.34
N LEU A 42 -0.23 15.35 11.23
CA LEU A 42 -1.08 14.22 10.80
C LEU A 42 -1.40 13.36 12.02
N ILE A 43 -2.68 13.12 12.27
CA ILE A 43 -3.12 12.21 13.33
C ILE A 43 -2.96 10.78 12.82
N VAL A 44 -2.17 9.99 13.53
CA VAL A 44 -1.98 8.57 13.30
C VAL A 44 -2.44 7.76 14.50
N THR A 45 -2.94 6.57 14.27
CA THR A 45 -3.44 5.67 15.34
C THR A 45 -2.55 4.44 15.43
N ASP A 46 -1.94 4.21 16.59
CA ASP A 46 -1.21 2.99 16.88
C ASP A 46 -2.17 1.94 17.47
N PHE A 47 -2.12 0.72 16.98
CA PHE A 47 -2.92 -0.37 17.47
C PHE A 47 -2.20 -1.73 17.32
N THR A 48 -2.79 -2.76 17.88
CA THR A 48 -2.32 -4.13 17.71
C THR A 48 -3.37 -4.98 17.02
N ILE A 49 -2.92 -5.91 16.18
CA ILE A 49 -3.80 -6.81 15.45
C ILE A 49 -3.29 -8.24 15.61
N SER A 50 -4.20 -9.22 15.69
CA SER A 50 -3.81 -10.62 15.79
C SER A 50 -3.22 -11.13 14.48
N ASN A 51 -2.22 -12.00 14.58
CA ASN A 51 -1.56 -12.60 13.43
C ASN A 51 -2.55 -13.38 12.54
N ASP A 52 -3.49 -14.08 13.14
CA ASP A 52 -4.50 -14.85 12.42
C ASP A 52 -5.44 -13.97 11.58
N ALA A 53 -5.80 -12.79 12.09
CA ALA A 53 -6.67 -11.86 11.38
C ALA A 53 -6.04 -11.32 10.10
N VAL A 54 -4.72 -11.12 10.08
CA VAL A 54 -4.00 -10.54 8.94
C VAL A 54 -3.41 -11.58 7.99
N ARG A 55 -3.32 -12.82 8.42
CA ARG A 55 -2.69 -13.89 7.64
C ARG A 55 -3.27 -14.04 6.24
N LYS A 56 -4.60 -13.98 6.11
CA LYS A 56 -5.29 -14.06 4.84
C LYS A 56 -5.02 -12.84 3.94
N LEU A 57 -4.88 -11.66 4.52
CA LEU A 57 -4.59 -10.42 3.80
C LEU A 57 -3.19 -10.39 3.19
N ILE A 58 -2.21 -10.91 3.90
CA ILE A 58 -0.80 -10.79 3.52
C ILE A 58 -0.38 -11.79 2.47
N TYR A 59 -0.92 -13.01 2.54
CA TYR A 59 -0.60 -14.07 1.59
C TYR A 59 -1.41 -13.99 0.29
N THR A 60 -2.28 -13.00 0.16
CA THR A 60 -3.00 -12.73 -1.09
C THR A 60 -2.27 -11.62 -1.85
N PRO A 61 -1.90 -11.82 -3.12
CA PRO A 61 -1.17 -10.83 -3.92
C PRO A 61 -2.01 -9.60 -4.31
N GLU A 62 -3.28 -9.63 -4.03
CA GLU A 62 -4.26 -8.61 -4.38
C GLU A 62 -4.30 -7.47 -3.35
N ILE A 63 -4.66 -6.27 -3.81
CA ILE A 63 -4.85 -5.10 -2.94
C ILE A 63 -6.30 -5.09 -2.47
N PHE A 64 -6.51 -5.23 -1.15
CA PHE A 64 -7.84 -5.18 -0.55
C PHE A 64 -8.02 -3.94 0.30
N ALA A 65 -9.20 -3.33 0.19
CA ALA A 65 -9.72 -2.44 1.20
C ALA A 65 -10.22 -3.25 2.39
N VAL A 66 -9.84 -2.88 3.59
CA VAL A 66 -10.16 -3.58 4.83
C VAL A 66 -10.97 -2.68 5.75
N ASP A 67 -12.04 -3.22 6.31
CA ASP A 67 -12.77 -2.56 7.39
C ASP A 67 -12.04 -2.79 8.72
N LEU A 68 -11.39 -1.74 9.21
CA LEU A 68 -10.72 -1.75 10.51
C LEU A 68 -11.65 -1.26 11.61
N THR A 69 -11.79 -2.06 12.64
CA THR A 69 -12.47 -1.66 13.88
C THR A 69 -11.42 -1.53 14.97
N ILE A 70 -11.12 -0.30 15.38
CA ILE A 70 -10.16 0.01 16.44
C ILE A 70 -10.94 0.62 17.60
N GLY A 71 -11.23 -0.19 18.63
CA GLY A 71 -12.11 0.22 19.71
C GLY A 71 -13.50 0.61 19.18
N GLU A 72 -13.90 1.87 19.35
CA GLU A 72 -15.17 2.40 18.82
C GLU A 72 -15.06 2.96 17.40
N LYS A 73 -13.84 3.09 16.86
CA LYS A 73 -13.58 3.67 15.53
C LYS A 73 -13.66 2.58 14.47
N LYS A 74 -14.54 2.79 13.49
CA LYS A 74 -14.62 1.97 12.27
C LYS A 74 -14.16 2.79 11.08
N VAL A 75 -13.15 2.31 10.38
CA VAL A 75 -12.57 2.97 9.20
C VAL A 75 -12.28 1.95 8.11
N MET A 76 -12.36 2.40 6.87
CA MET A 76 -11.87 1.63 5.73
C MET A 76 -10.42 1.99 5.47
N ALA A 77 -9.58 1.00 5.32
CA ALA A 77 -8.14 1.18 5.10
C ALA A 77 -7.60 0.18 4.09
N VAL A 78 -6.45 0.50 3.53
CA VAL A 78 -5.67 -0.42 2.70
C VAL A 78 -4.32 -0.67 3.35
N VAL A 79 -3.75 -1.85 3.12
CA VAL A 79 -2.40 -2.19 3.58
C VAL A 79 -1.40 -1.39 2.74
N LYS A 80 -0.63 -0.53 3.39
CA LYS A 80 0.39 0.29 2.74
C LYS A 80 1.74 -0.42 2.68
N ASP A 81 2.16 -0.98 3.80
CA ASP A 81 3.44 -1.68 3.94
C ASP A 81 3.38 -2.77 5.00
N VAL A 82 4.20 -3.78 4.86
CA VAL A 82 4.34 -4.89 5.80
C VAL A 82 5.82 -5.19 5.99
N GLN A 83 6.28 -5.23 7.24
CA GLN A 83 7.64 -5.63 7.58
C GLN A 83 7.67 -7.07 8.06
N PHE A 84 8.52 -7.88 7.43
CA PHE A 84 8.74 -9.29 7.76
C PHE A 84 10.07 -9.50 8.47
N HIS A 85 10.10 -10.48 9.34
CA HIS A 85 11.36 -10.95 9.92
C HIS A 85 12.16 -11.74 8.85
N PRO A 86 13.45 -11.44 8.64
CA PRO A 86 14.22 -12.02 7.53
C PRO A 86 14.47 -13.53 7.63
N VAL A 87 14.33 -14.12 8.81
CA VAL A 87 14.63 -15.55 9.04
C VAL A 87 13.38 -16.42 9.13
N ASN A 88 12.34 -15.99 9.83
CA ASN A 88 11.14 -16.79 10.12
C ASN A 88 9.86 -16.25 9.51
N ASP A 89 9.94 -15.30 8.59
CA ASP A 89 8.82 -14.71 7.86
C ASP A 89 7.66 -14.21 8.73
N ARG A 90 7.92 -13.98 10.02
CA ARG A 90 6.93 -13.38 10.92
C ARG A 90 6.76 -11.91 10.62
N ILE A 91 5.52 -11.45 10.71
CA ILE A 91 5.20 -10.05 10.54
C ILE A 91 5.67 -9.27 11.76
N LEU A 92 6.51 -8.27 11.54
CA LEU A 92 7.05 -7.40 12.59
C LEU A 92 6.20 -6.15 12.79
N HIS A 93 5.67 -5.60 11.71
CA HIS A 93 4.90 -4.35 11.70
C HIS A 93 4.01 -4.28 10.46
N MET A 94 2.87 -3.61 10.59
CA MET A 94 1.99 -3.31 9.47
C MET A 94 1.61 -1.84 9.45
N ASP A 95 1.64 -1.24 8.28
CA ASP A 95 1.15 0.10 8.03
C ASP A 95 -0.14 0.04 7.22
N PHE A 96 -1.18 0.66 7.75
CA PHE A 96 -2.45 0.86 7.05
C PHE A 96 -2.61 2.31 6.65
N LEU A 97 -3.28 2.55 5.55
CA LEU A 97 -3.67 3.87 5.08
C LEU A 97 -5.18 3.97 5.08
N GLU A 98 -5.71 4.93 5.85
CA GLU A 98 -7.14 5.25 5.82
C GLU A 98 -7.55 5.78 4.45
N VAL A 99 -8.59 5.22 3.88
CA VAL A 99 -9.09 5.57 2.55
C VAL A 99 -10.48 6.19 2.62
N ASN A 100 -10.74 7.09 1.70
CA ASN A 100 -12.01 7.80 1.58
C ASN A 100 -12.34 7.96 0.10
N ASP A 101 -13.61 7.85 -0.25
CA ASP A 101 -14.12 7.99 -1.63
C ASP A 101 -13.80 9.34 -2.28
N LYS A 102 -13.44 10.34 -1.49
CA LYS A 102 -13.18 11.71 -1.96
C LYS A 102 -11.71 12.09 -2.00
N LYS A 103 -10.84 11.28 -1.39
CA LYS A 103 -9.42 11.63 -1.24
C LYS A 103 -8.54 10.65 -2.03
N PRO A 104 -7.76 11.14 -3.00
CA PRO A 104 -6.84 10.28 -3.72
C PRO A 104 -5.72 9.80 -2.79
N ILE A 105 -5.30 8.57 -2.97
CA ILE A 105 -4.21 7.94 -2.25
C ILE A 105 -3.10 7.50 -3.20
N VAL A 106 -1.89 7.36 -2.69
CA VAL A 106 -0.76 6.81 -3.44
C VAL A 106 -0.50 5.40 -2.93
N MET A 107 -0.56 4.44 -3.84
CA MET A 107 -0.28 3.04 -3.56
C MET A 107 0.68 2.44 -4.58
N GLU A 108 1.39 1.41 -4.17
CA GLU A 108 2.18 0.58 -5.07
C GLU A 108 1.33 -0.57 -5.59
N VAL A 109 1.16 -0.61 -6.91
CA VAL A 109 0.38 -1.64 -7.60
C VAL A 109 1.34 -2.56 -8.36
N PRO A 110 1.20 -3.89 -8.24
CA PRO A 110 2.04 -4.81 -8.97
C PRO A 110 1.77 -4.72 -10.48
N VAL A 111 2.83 -4.88 -11.25
CA VAL A 111 2.78 -4.90 -12.72
C VAL A 111 2.69 -6.32 -13.23
N ALA A 112 1.73 -6.58 -14.11
CA ALA A 112 1.62 -7.81 -14.86
C ALA A 112 1.85 -7.54 -16.35
N LEU A 113 2.64 -8.37 -16.98
CA LEU A 113 2.89 -8.29 -18.42
C LEU A 113 1.94 -9.24 -19.15
N GLU A 114 1.33 -8.76 -20.22
CA GLU A 114 0.43 -9.54 -21.06
C GLU A 114 0.90 -9.51 -22.52
N GLY A 115 0.67 -10.63 -23.21
CA GLY A 115 1.05 -10.79 -24.61
C GLY A 115 2.42 -11.44 -24.81
N HIS A 116 2.83 -11.50 -26.06
CA HIS A 116 4.09 -12.11 -26.48
C HIS A 116 4.95 -11.09 -27.24
N SER A 117 5.98 -10.60 -26.58
CA SER A 117 6.92 -9.65 -27.16
C SER A 117 7.55 -10.18 -28.46
N GLU A 118 7.56 -9.38 -29.50
CA GLU A 118 8.26 -9.69 -30.74
C GLU A 118 9.76 -9.89 -30.52
N GLY A 119 10.37 -9.16 -29.59
CA GLY A 119 11.77 -9.32 -29.21
C GLY A 119 12.06 -10.69 -28.60
N VAL A 120 11.16 -11.23 -27.78
CA VAL A 120 11.29 -12.60 -27.23
C VAL A 120 11.15 -13.65 -28.31
N LYS A 121 10.20 -13.49 -29.23
CA LYS A 121 10.04 -14.37 -30.40
C LYS A 121 11.29 -14.40 -31.29
N ALA A 122 12.02 -13.29 -31.36
CA ALA A 122 13.29 -13.18 -32.08
C ALA A 122 14.51 -13.68 -31.30
N GLY A 123 14.32 -14.31 -30.14
CA GLY A 123 15.38 -14.87 -29.29
C GLY A 123 15.90 -13.94 -28.21
N GLY A 124 15.27 -12.81 -28.00
CA GLY A 124 15.59 -11.87 -26.90
C GLY A 124 15.12 -12.35 -25.53
N LYS A 125 15.67 -11.73 -24.50
CA LYS A 125 15.27 -11.95 -23.10
C LYS A 125 14.47 -10.74 -22.59
N LEU A 126 13.30 -11.02 -22.04
CA LEU A 126 12.48 -10.02 -21.36
C LEU A 126 12.94 -9.82 -19.92
N SER A 127 13.21 -8.59 -19.53
CA SER A 127 13.50 -8.23 -18.14
C SER A 127 12.46 -7.24 -17.63
N LEU A 128 11.88 -7.53 -16.47
CA LEU A 128 10.97 -6.65 -15.77
C LEU A 128 11.75 -5.92 -14.67
N GLU A 129 12.12 -4.65 -14.95
CA GLU A 129 12.92 -3.84 -14.03
C GLU A 129 12.11 -3.34 -12.83
N MET A 130 10.89 -2.91 -13.06
CA MET A 130 10.00 -2.41 -12.02
C MET A 130 8.78 -3.34 -11.85
N ARG A 131 8.75 -4.05 -10.76
CA ARG A 131 7.64 -4.99 -10.45
C ARG A 131 6.41 -4.31 -9.88
N LYS A 132 6.56 -3.11 -9.34
CA LYS A 132 5.48 -2.31 -8.75
C LYS A 132 5.62 -0.87 -9.22
N LEU A 133 4.49 -0.24 -9.45
CA LEU A 133 4.41 1.18 -9.80
C LEU A 133 3.61 1.93 -8.76
N LYS A 134 4.06 3.14 -8.41
CA LYS A 134 3.30 4.06 -7.56
C LYS A 134 2.20 4.71 -8.37
N VAL A 135 0.98 4.53 -7.92
CA VAL A 135 -0.24 5.04 -8.54
C VAL A 135 -0.95 5.96 -7.56
N LYS A 136 -1.38 7.11 -8.05
CA LYS A 136 -2.19 8.07 -7.29
C LYS A 136 -3.60 8.11 -7.89
N ALA A 137 -4.56 7.63 -7.13
CA ALA A 137 -5.98 7.64 -7.52
C ALA A 137 -6.88 7.48 -6.29
N ILE A 138 -8.19 7.60 -6.51
CA ILE A 138 -9.18 7.20 -5.50
C ILE A 138 -9.12 5.68 -5.37
N TYR A 139 -9.19 5.15 -4.14
CA TYR A 139 -9.00 3.72 -3.89
C TYR A 139 -9.92 2.80 -4.70
N THR A 140 -11.12 3.28 -5.05
CA THR A 140 -12.09 2.54 -5.89
C THR A 140 -11.66 2.40 -7.35
N GLN A 141 -10.74 3.25 -7.81
CA GLN A 141 -10.22 3.27 -9.18
C GLN A 141 -8.88 2.55 -9.29
N ILE A 142 -8.23 2.25 -8.18
CA ILE A 142 -6.94 1.55 -8.18
C ILE A 142 -7.19 0.07 -8.49
N PRO A 143 -6.62 -0.45 -9.60
CA PRO A 143 -6.75 -1.87 -9.95
C PRO A 143 -5.87 -2.74 -9.04
N GLU A 144 -6.20 -4.00 -8.93
CA GLU A 144 -5.40 -4.98 -8.19
C GLU A 144 -4.01 -5.18 -8.80
N LYS A 145 -3.91 -5.04 -10.11
CA LYS A 145 -2.66 -5.13 -10.88
C LYS A 145 -2.74 -4.23 -12.11
N LEU A 146 -1.61 -3.71 -12.52
CA LEU A 146 -1.46 -2.99 -13.77
C LEU A 146 -1.06 -3.96 -14.87
N VAL A 147 -1.94 -4.14 -15.84
CA VAL A 147 -1.67 -5.01 -16.99
C VAL A 147 -1.05 -4.18 -18.11
N ILE A 148 0.13 -4.59 -18.57
CA ILE A 148 0.87 -3.93 -19.64
C ILE A 148 1.01 -4.88 -20.81
N ASN A 149 0.52 -4.46 -21.98
CA ASN A 149 0.69 -5.22 -23.21
C ASN A 149 2.09 -4.99 -23.78
N ILE A 150 2.81 -6.08 -24.05
CA ILE A 150 4.18 -6.07 -24.54
C ILE A 150 4.32 -6.60 -25.98
N ASP A 151 3.23 -6.82 -26.68
CA ASP A 151 3.26 -7.42 -28.05
C ASP A 151 4.18 -6.64 -28.99
N ASN A 152 4.14 -5.31 -28.91
CA ASN A 152 4.92 -4.43 -29.79
C ASN A 152 6.35 -4.16 -29.29
N LEU A 153 6.79 -4.83 -28.22
CA LEU A 153 8.13 -4.64 -27.68
C LEU A 153 9.16 -5.44 -28.48
N GLY A 154 9.98 -4.77 -29.26
CA GLY A 154 11.06 -5.36 -30.08
C GLY A 154 12.38 -5.56 -29.32
N LEU A 155 13.35 -6.19 -30.00
CA LEU A 155 14.73 -6.33 -29.50
C LEU A 155 15.38 -4.98 -29.26
N GLY A 156 16.05 -4.83 -28.10
CA GLY A 156 16.71 -3.59 -27.71
C GLY A 156 15.76 -2.43 -27.40
N LYS A 157 14.47 -2.68 -27.34
CA LYS A 157 13.46 -1.69 -26.97
C LYS A 157 13.14 -1.75 -25.49
N THR A 158 12.84 -0.59 -24.94
CA THR A 158 12.48 -0.41 -23.54
C THR A 158 11.14 0.31 -23.47
N MET A 159 10.23 -0.16 -22.62
CA MET A 159 8.97 0.52 -22.32
C MET A 159 9.13 1.27 -21.00
N GLN A 160 8.90 2.57 -21.02
CA GLN A 160 9.03 3.44 -19.86
C GLN A 160 7.66 3.70 -19.22
N VAL A 161 7.65 4.07 -17.95
CA VAL A 161 6.42 4.43 -17.22
C VAL A 161 5.68 5.60 -17.90
N GLY A 162 6.40 6.53 -18.50
CA GLY A 162 5.83 7.66 -19.26
C GLY A 162 5.07 7.26 -20.52
N ASP A 163 5.31 6.07 -21.05
CA ASP A 163 4.62 5.53 -22.22
C ASP A 163 3.32 4.79 -21.86
N LEU A 164 3.05 4.65 -20.56
CA LEU A 164 1.89 3.95 -20.04
C LEU A 164 0.75 4.91 -19.71
N HIS A 165 -0.43 4.58 -20.18
CA HIS A 165 -1.64 5.34 -19.88
C HIS A 165 -2.69 4.37 -19.29
N PHE A 166 -3.14 4.69 -18.07
CA PHE A 166 -4.22 3.98 -17.41
C PHE A 166 -5.34 4.95 -17.09
N GLU A 167 -6.56 4.56 -17.39
CA GLU A 167 -7.74 5.40 -17.16
C GLU A 167 -7.99 5.61 -15.66
N GLY A 168 -8.14 6.85 -15.25
CA GLY A 168 -8.41 7.20 -13.85
C GLY A 168 -7.20 7.20 -12.90
N LEU A 169 -6.00 6.99 -13.40
CA LEU A 169 -4.78 6.89 -12.60
C LEU A 169 -3.79 8.03 -12.90
#